data_0ac8206e463152185c36a37848a773c4
#
_entry.id   0ac8206e463152185c36a37848a773c4
#
_cell.length_a   1.000
_cell.length_b   1.000
_cell.length_c   1.000
_cell.angle_alpha   90.00
_cell.angle_beta   90.00
_cell.angle_gamma   90.00
#
_symmetry.space_group_name_H-M   'P 1'
#
loop_
_entity.id
_entity.type
_entity.pdbx_description
1 polymer ?
#
loop_
_entity_poly.entity_id
_entity_poly.type
_entity_poly.pdbx_seq_one_letter_code
_entity_poly.pdbx_strand_id
1 'polypeptide(L)'
;MVAVVTMSDKNRDDLIACCKGVADMIDWLDSLNARPGLAELGTRLDSLPVNLEALKQHLVYTEDNGYQRNIIKKTEHYEMVAITWRAGQDTPIHDHVGSDCAFLIVEGTSTETIYELNEDHLAVATDVRHYAPGDVCAAEEPDIHRISNDTNGNLINLHVYTPPLSGFGIYEAA
;
A
#
# COMPACT_ATOMS: atom_id res chain seq x y z
N MET A 1 15.12 2.25 6.92
CA MET A 1 14.79 0.79 7.03
C MET A 1 13.28 0.69 7.18
N VAL A 2 12.61 -0.23 6.48
CA VAL A 2 11.16 -0.41 6.59
C VAL A 2 10.87 -1.22 7.84
N ALA A 3 9.99 -0.70 8.72
CA ALA A 3 9.50 -1.43 9.87
C ALA A 3 8.31 -2.31 9.47
N VAL A 4 8.29 -3.56 9.91
CA VAL A 4 7.22 -4.52 9.55
C VAL A 4 6.70 -5.18 10.82
N VAL A 5 5.39 -5.19 10.97
CA VAL A 5 4.69 -5.98 11.99
C VAL A 5 3.57 -6.79 11.33
N THR A 6 3.47 -8.06 11.69
CA THR A 6 2.32 -8.88 11.31
C THR A 6 1.32 -8.85 12.46
N MET A 7 0.08 -8.50 12.18
CA MET A 7 -0.98 -8.52 13.19
C MET A 7 -1.15 -9.93 13.74
N SER A 8 -1.29 -10.04 15.06
CA SER A 8 -1.71 -11.29 15.69
C SER A 8 -3.12 -11.67 15.23
N ASP A 9 -3.46 -12.94 15.26
CA ASP A 9 -4.81 -13.40 14.90
C ASP A 9 -5.87 -12.66 15.69
N LYS A 10 -5.66 -12.50 17.01
CA LYS A 10 -6.60 -11.74 17.85
C LYS A 10 -6.77 -10.29 17.38
N ASN A 11 -5.69 -9.56 17.08
CA ASN A 11 -5.76 -8.16 16.65
C ASN A 11 -6.46 -8.04 15.29
N ARG A 12 -6.20 -8.99 14.38
CA ARG A 12 -6.89 -9.06 13.08
C ARG A 12 -8.37 -9.35 13.25
N ASP A 13 -8.75 -10.30 14.11
CA ASP A 13 -10.14 -10.66 14.36
C ASP A 13 -10.92 -9.49 14.99
N ASP A 14 -10.30 -8.77 15.93
CA ASP A 14 -10.85 -7.53 16.51
C ASP A 14 -11.04 -6.45 15.44
N LEU A 15 -10.07 -6.26 14.53
CA LEU A 15 -10.17 -5.32 13.39
C LEU A 15 -11.32 -5.69 12.44
N ILE A 16 -11.41 -6.97 12.04
CA ILE A 16 -12.46 -7.48 11.15
C ILE A 16 -13.85 -7.27 11.77
N ALA A 17 -13.97 -7.46 13.09
CA ALA A 17 -15.24 -7.26 13.80
C ALA A 17 -15.73 -5.80 13.80
N CYS A 18 -14.82 -4.82 13.74
CA CYS A 18 -15.17 -3.40 13.83
C CYS A 18 -14.98 -2.61 12.51
N CYS A 19 -14.34 -3.20 11.50
CA CYS A 19 -14.10 -2.57 10.20
C CYS A 19 -14.63 -3.48 9.06
N LYS A 20 -15.93 -3.34 8.77
CA LYS A 20 -16.63 -4.17 7.77
C LYS A 20 -15.94 -4.16 6.41
N GLY A 21 -15.43 -3.02 5.94
CA GLY A 21 -14.74 -2.95 4.65
C GLY A 21 -13.50 -3.85 4.60
N VAL A 22 -12.70 -3.89 5.67
CA VAL A 22 -11.54 -4.80 5.77
C VAL A 22 -12.00 -6.25 5.75
N ALA A 23 -13.07 -6.59 6.48
CA ALA A 23 -13.66 -7.93 6.47
C ALA A 23 -14.13 -8.34 5.07
N ASP A 24 -14.93 -7.50 4.42
CA ASP A 24 -15.46 -7.76 3.08
C ASP A 24 -14.34 -7.96 2.03
N MET A 25 -13.24 -7.17 2.14
CA MET A 25 -12.09 -7.31 1.26
C MET A 25 -11.36 -8.64 1.47
N ILE A 26 -11.15 -9.03 2.73
CA ILE A 26 -10.52 -10.32 3.07
C ILE A 26 -11.38 -11.49 2.58
N ASP A 27 -12.69 -11.46 2.84
CA ASP A 27 -13.62 -12.50 2.40
C ASP A 27 -13.62 -12.66 0.88
N TRP A 28 -13.61 -11.53 0.16
CA TRP A 28 -13.51 -11.55 -1.30
C TRP A 28 -12.17 -12.14 -1.76
N LEU A 29 -11.03 -11.68 -1.23
CA LEU A 29 -9.71 -12.19 -1.60
C LEU A 29 -9.56 -13.69 -1.30
N ASP A 30 -10.10 -14.16 -0.18
CA ASP A 30 -10.11 -15.59 0.19
C ASP A 30 -11.00 -16.44 -0.73
N SER A 31 -12.00 -15.85 -1.37
CA SER A 31 -12.89 -16.53 -2.30
C SER A 31 -12.31 -16.74 -3.70
N LEU A 32 -11.21 -16.05 -4.02
CA LEU A 32 -10.62 -16.07 -5.35
C LEU A 32 -9.87 -17.39 -5.62
N ASN A 33 -10.05 -17.92 -6.82
CA ASN A 33 -9.34 -19.10 -7.32
C ASN A 33 -8.22 -18.74 -8.32
N ALA A 34 -8.09 -17.44 -8.64
CA ALA A 34 -7.11 -16.90 -9.57
C ALA A 34 -6.81 -15.45 -9.23
N ARG A 35 -5.73 -14.90 -9.77
CA ARG A 35 -5.35 -13.49 -9.65
C ARG A 35 -6.47 -12.61 -10.24
N PRO A 36 -7.01 -11.63 -9.50
CA PRO A 36 -8.18 -10.86 -9.95
C PRO A 36 -7.86 -9.88 -11.09
N GLY A 37 -6.59 -9.49 -11.23
CA GLY A 37 -6.17 -8.40 -12.10
C GLY A 37 -6.34 -7.03 -11.46
N LEU A 38 -5.55 -6.07 -11.97
CA LEU A 38 -5.41 -4.75 -11.37
C LEU A 38 -6.71 -3.93 -11.41
N ALA A 39 -7.46 -4.00 -12.52
CA ALA A 39 -8.70 -3.24 -12.69
C ALA A 39 -9.79 -3.66 -11.68
N GLU A 40 -9.94 -4.97 -11.44
CA GLU A 40 -10.91 -5.47 -10.47
C GLU A 40 -10.47 -5.11 -9.03
N LEU A 41 -9.18 -5.25 -8.74
CA LEU A 41 -8.62 -4.90 -7.44
C LEU A 41 -8.82 -3.40 -7.13
N GLY A 42 -8.55 -2.51 -8.08
CA GLY A 42 -8.80 -1.08 -7.97
C GLY A 42 -10.28 -0.76 -7.73
N THR A 43 -11.19 -1.38 -8.48
CA THR A 43 -12.64 -1.19 -8.31
C THR A 43 -13.12 -1.62 -6.92
N ARG A 44 -12.58 -2.71 -6.39
CA ARG A 44 -12.93 -3.20 -5.04
C ARG A 44 -12.47 -2.25 -3.95
N LEU A 45 -11.27 -1.68 -4.08
CA LEU A 45 -10.74 -0.70 -3.14
C LEU A 45 -11.50 0.63 -3.20
N ASP A 46 -11.87 1.11 -4.39
CA ASP A 46 -12.60 2.37 -4.59
C ASP A 46 -13.96 2.38 -3.88
N SER A 47 -14.61 1.24 -3.79
CA SER A 47 -15.90 1.08 -3.12
C SER A 47 -15.80 0.67 -1.65
N LEU A 48 -14.59 0.59 -1.08
CA LEU A 48 -14.37 0.00 0.24
C LEU A 48 -14.75 0.97 1.37
N PRO A 49 -15.77 0.67 2.20
CA PRO A 49 -16.12 1.52 3.33
C PRO A 49 -15.14 1.28 4.49
N VAL A 50 -14.12 2.11 4.63
CA VAL A 50 -13.14 2.02 5.72
C VAL A 50 -13.57 2.90 6.89
N ASN A 51 -13.74 2.30 8.08
CA ASN A 51 -13.86 3.03 9.32
C ASN A 51 -12.46 3.40 9.83
N LEU A 52 -12.04 4.65 9.58
CA LEU A 52 -10.71 5.15 9.93
C LEU A 52 -10.42 5.03 11.43
N GLU A 53 -11.37 5.41 12.29
CA GLU A 53 -11.15 5.40 13.73
C GLU A 53 -11.00 3.96 14.27
N ALA A 54 -11.77 3.02 13.72
CA ALA A 54 -11.62 1.61 14.03
C ALA A 54 -10.27 1.06 13.53
N LEU A 55 -9.89 1.37 12.29
CA LEU A 55 -8.63 0.93 11.72
C LEU A 55 -7.42 1.43 12.52
N LYS A 56 -7.40 2.70 12.89
CA LYS A 56 -6.29 3.33 13.64
C LYS A 56 -5.98 2.65 14.98
N GLN A 57 -6.98 2.08 15.64
CA GLN A 57 -6.80 1.40 16.93
C GLN A 57 -5.95 0.11 16.82
N HIS A 58 -5.83 -0.44 15.61
CA HIS A 58 -5.11 -1.69 15.34
C HIS A 58 -3.77 -1.47 14.63
N LEU A 59 -3.40 -0.22 14.32
CA LEU A 59 -2.18 0.11 13.61
C LEU A 59 -1.12 0.68 14.54
N VAL A 60 0.14 0.41 14.20
CA VAL A 60 1.29 1.04 14.83
C VAL A 60 2.04 1.92 13.82
N TYR A 61 2.83 2.85 14.32
CA TYR A 61 3.72 3.72 13.56
C TYR A 61 5.16 3.48 14.02
N THR A 62 6.11 3.67 13.12
CA THR A 62 7.53 3.73 13.49
C THR A 62 7.98 5.19 13.65
N GLU A 63 8.93 5.43 14.54
CA GLU A 63 9.63 6.71 14.68
C GLU A 63 10.93 6.75 13.83
N ASP A 64 11.30 5.64 13.20
CA ASP A 64 12.45 5.56 12.31
C ASP A 64 12.20 6.35 11.01
N ASN A 65 13.26 6.62 10.24
CA ASN A 65 13.17 7.34 8.96
C ASN A 65 12.41 6.59 7.86
N GLY A 66 12.08 5.32 8.06
CA GLY A 66 11.26 4.54 7.14
C GLY A 66 9.79 4.49 7.59
N TYR A 67 8.92 3.99 6.72
CA TYR A 67 7.51 3.79 7.01
C TYR A 67 7.24 2.46 7.73
N GLN A 68 6.03 2.33 8.31
CA GLN A 68 5.60 1.12 9.00
C GLN A 68 4.62 0.31 8.14
N ARG A 69 4.92 -0.97 7.92
CA ARG A 69 4.00 -1.94 7.33
C ARG A 69 3.28 -2.71 8.44
N ASN A 70 1.96 -2.60 8.49
CA ASN A 70 1.09 -3.37 9.39
C ASN A 70 0.41 -4.46 8.55
N ILE A 71 0.97 -5.66 8.50
CA ILE A 71 0.43 -6.78 7.71
C ILE A 71 -0.84 -7.27 8.39
N ILE A 72 -1.99 -7.05 7.75
CA ILE A 72 -3.30 -7.49 8.23
C ILE A 72 -3.46 -8.98 7.94
N LYS A 73 -3.23 -9.39 6.69
CA LYS A 73 -3.27 -10.79 6.28
C LYS A 73 -2.31 -11.04 5.12
N LYS A 74 -1.58 -12.15 5.20
CA LYS A 74 -0.70 -12.61 4.14
C LYS A 74 -0.92 -14.09 3.90
N THR A 75 -1.12 -14.46 2.65
CA THR A 75 -1.24 -15.83 2.15
C THR A 75 -0.23 -16.05 1.03
N GLU A 76 -0.26 -17.20 0.38
CA GLU A 76 0.51 -17.42 -0.85
C GLU A 76 -0.05 -16.64 -2.05
N HIS A 77 -1.33 -16.21 -2.00
CA HIS A 77 -2.04 -15.59 -3.12
C HIS A 77 -2.13 -14.06 -3.02
N TYR A 78 -2.13 -13.51 -1.81
CA TYR A 78 -2.22 -12.07 -1.60
C TYR A 78 -1.58 -11.61 -0.28
N GLU A 79 -1.29 -10.32 -0.21
CA GLU A 79 -0.93 -9.61 1.02
C GLU A 79 -1.79 -8.35 1.14
N MET A 80 -2.53 -8.24 2.25
CA MET A 80 -3.25 -7.02 2.63
C MET A 80 -2.51 -6.35 3.77
N VAL A 81 -2.11 -5.10 3.57
CA VAL A 81 -1.27 -4.36 4.51
C VAL A 81 -1.73 -2.91 4.64
N ALA A 82 -1.87 -2.43 5.86
CA ALA A 82 -1.99 -1.00 6.12
C ALA A 82 -0.60 -0.40 6.36
N ILE A 83 -0.25 0.59 5.57
CA ILE A 83 1.01 1.30 5.72
C ILE A 83 0.74 2.63 6.42
N THR A 84 1.46 2.88 7.49
CA THR A 84 1.39 4.12 8.28
C THR A 84 2.68 4.91 8.11
N TRP A 85 2.53 6.21 7.93
CA TRP A 85 3.60 7.13 7.62
C TRP A 85 3.54 8.34 8.54
N ARG A 86 4.69 8.73 9.06
CA ARG A 86 4.89 10.05 9.65
C ARG A 86 5.31 11.05 8.59
N ALA A 87 5.27 12.33 8.92
CA ALA A 87 5.76 13.40 8.06
C ALA A 87 7.21 13.13 7.58
N GLY A 88 7.45 13.26 6.27
CA GLY A 88 8.75 13.10 5.63
C GLY A 88 9.22 11.65 5.42
N GLN A 89 8.41 10.65 5.74
CA GLN A 89 8.73 9.25 5.44
C GLN A 89 8.41 8.92 3.98
N ASP A 90 9.24 8.07 3.35
CA ASP A 90 9.10 7.66 1.97
C ASP A 90 9.53 6.21 1.71
N THR A 91 9.20 5.68 0.52
CA THR A 91 9.78 4.44 0.00
C THR A 91 11.08 4.73 -0.75
N PRO A 92 11.95 3.74 -0.95
CA PRO A 92 12.91 3.80 -2.05
C PRO A 92 12.18 3.94 -3.40
N ILE A 93 12.89 4.34 -4.45
CA ILE A 93 12.39 4.24 -5.82
C ILE A 93 12.36 2.75 -6.17
N HIS A 94 11.20 2.20 -6.53
CA HIS A 94 11.01 0.75 -6.71
C HIS A 94 9.95 0.43 -7.76
N ASP A 95 9.90 -0.83 -8.16
CA ASP A 95 8.86 -1.41 -9.00
C ASP A 95 8.04 -2.48 -8.26
N HIS A 96 7.07 -3.07 -8.93
CA HIS A 96 6.23 -4.17 -8.42
C HIS A 96 6.26 -5.40 -9.33
N VAL A 97 7.35 -5.64 -10.05
CA VAL A 97 7.45 -6.75 -11.01
C VAL A 97 6.94 -8.06 -10.42
N GLY A 98 5.95 -8.67 -11.09
CA GLY A 98 5.32 -9.93 -10.70
C GLY A 98 4.14 -9.81 -9.72
N SER A 99 3.77 -8.58 -9.29
CA SER A 99 2.65 -8.38 -8.35
C SER A 99 1.78 -7.19 -8.79
N ASP A 100 0.47 -7.40 -8.96
CA ASP A 100 -0.46 -6.26 -9.04
C ASP A 100 -0.50 -5.58 -7.67
N CYS A 101 -0.41 -4.27 -7.68
CA CYS A 101 -0.49 -3.44 -6.48
C CYS A 101 -1.57 -2.37 -6.65
N ALA A 102 -2.56 -2.38 -5.77
CA ALA A 102 -3.48 -1.25 -5.65
C ALA A 102 -3.60 -0.83 -4.18
N PHE A 103 -3.78 0.46 -3.94
CA PHE A 103 -3.95 0.98 -2.59
C PHE A 103 -4.97 2.12 -2.52
N LEU A 104 -5.68 2.16 -1.40
CA LEU A 104 -6.65 3.19 -1.03
C LEU A 104 -6.00 4.15 -0.03
N ILE A 105 -6.15 5.44 -0.23
CA ILE A 105 -5.78 6.44 0.77
C ILE A 105 -6.89 6.52 1.82
N VAL A 106 -6.54 6.30 3.08
CA VAL A 106 -7.50 6.30 4.20
C VAL A 106 -7.38 7.58 5.02
N GLU A 107 -6.17 8.08 5.24
CA GLU A 107 -5.88 9.33 5.96
C GLU A 107 -4.69 10.05 5.32
N GLY A 108 -4.72 11.37 5.28
CA GLY A 108 -3.63 12.22 4.80
C GLY A 108 -3.57 12.35 3.28
N THR A 109 -2.45 12.84 2.77
CA THR A 109 -2.19 12.96 1.33
C THR A 109 -0.94 12.19 0.96
N SER A 110 -1.08 11.29 0.01
CA SER A 110 0.03 10.52 -0.55
C SER A 110 0.58 11.23 -1.77
N THR A 111 1.90 11.39 -1.84
CA THR A 111 2.60 11.84 -3.05
C THR A 111 3.21 10.62 -3.73
N GLU A 112 2.91 10.44 -5.01
CA GLU A 112 3.54 9.44 -5.87
C GLU A 112 4.41 10.16 -6.90
N THR A 113 5.69 9.83 -6.94
CA THR A 113 6.60 10.27 -7.99
C THR A 113 6.87 9.11 -8.92
N ILE A 114 6.62 9.29 -10.22
CA ILE A 114 6.82 8.30 -11.28
C ILE A 114 8.17 8.55 -11.94
N TYR A 115 8.86 7.48 -12.29
CA TYR A 115 10.20 7.53 -12.85
C TYR A 115 10.30 6.70 -14.13
N GLU A 116 11.20 7.16 -15.01
CA GLU A 116 11.70 6.40 -16.15
C GLU A 116 13.22 6.23 -16.03
N LEU A 117 13.75 5.13 -16.55
CA LEU A 117 15.19 4.92 -16.55
C LEU A 117 15.83 5.63 -17.74
N ASN A 118 16.92 6.37 -17.49
CA ASN A 118 17.77 6.94 -18.52
C ASN A 118 18.74 5.88 -19.11
N GLU A 119 19.60 6.31 -20.03
CA GLU A 119 20.60 5.44 -20.69
C GLU A 119 21.61 4.83 -19.71
N ASP A 120 21.84 5.45 -18.56
CA ASP A 120 22.73 4.99 -17.50
C ASP A 120 21.99 4.10 -16.45
N HIS A 121 20.72 3.74 -16.70
CA HIS A 121 19.83 3.00 -15.79
C HIS A 121 19.56 3.71 -14.46
N LEU A 122 19.64 5.04 -14.42
CA LEU A 122 19.26 5.88 -13.29
C LEU A 122 17.81 6.37 -13.45
N ALA A 123 17.09 6.46 -12.34
CA ALA A 123 15.68 6.86 -12.32
C ALA A 123 15.55 8.38 -12.41
N VAL A 124 14.88 8.86 -13.45
CA VAL A 124 14.54 10.25 -13.69
C VAL A 124 13.05 10.46 -13.45
N ALA A 125 12.68 11.40 -12.58
CA ALA A 125 11.29 11.72 -12.31
C ALA A 125 10.60 12.30 -13.56
N THR A 126 9.45 11.75 -13.93
CA THR A 126 8.68 12.15 -15.12
C THR A 126 7.32 12.71 -14.78
N ASP A 127 6.72 12.31 -13.64
CA ASP A 127 5.41 12.79 -13.20
C ASP A 127 5.31 12.79 -11.66
N VAL A 128 4.44 13.63 -11.12
CA VAL A 128 4.14 13.69 -9.68
C VAL A 128 2.63 13.75 -9.52
N ARG A 129 2.07 12.84 -8.75
CA ARG A 129 0.64 12.73 -8.47
C ARG A 129 0.37 12.85 -6.97
N HIS A 130 -0.79 13.38 -6.63
CA HIS A 130 -1.24 13.50 -5.25
C HIS A 130 -2.59 12.79 -5.11
N TYR A 131 -2.71 11.99 -4.06
CA TYR A 131 -3.91 11.23 -3.74
C TYR A 131 -4.42 11.63 -2.35
N ALA A 132 -5.71 11.94 -2.27
CA ALA A 132 -6.41 12.32 -1.04
C ALA A 132 -7.21 11.14 -0.46
N PRO A 133 -7.75 11.24 0.76
CA PRO A 133 -8.59 10.20 1.33
C PRO A 133 -9.77 9.84 0.42
N GLY A 134 -9.92 8.55 0.12
CA GLY A 134 -10.88 7.99 -0.81
C GLY A 134 -10.33 7.73 -2.21
N ASP A 135 -9.18 8.31 -2.58
CA ASP A 135 -8.55 8.00 -3.87
C ASP A 135 -7.90 6.62 -3.86
N VAL A 136 -7.96 5.95 -5.00
CA VAL A 136 -7.29 4.67 -5.25
C VAL A 136 -6.18 4.86 -6.28
N CYS A 137 -4.99 4.35 -5.94
CA CYS A 137 -3.91 4.18 -6.89
C CYS A 137 -3.79 2.71 -7.26
N ALA A 138 -3.69 2.43 -8.56
CA ALA A 138 -3.46 1.10 -9.11
C ALA A 138 -2.24 1.16 -10.03
N ALA A 139 -1.14 0.54 -9.60
CA ALA A 139 0.14 0.58 -10.26
C ALA A 139 0.22 -0.50 -11.35
N GLU A 140 0.34 -0.10 -12.62
CA GLU A 140 0.55 -1.01 -13.75
C GLU A 140 2.05 -1.25 -13.98
N GLU A 141 2.44 -2.49 -14.24
CA GLU A 141 3.82 -2.82 -14.61
C GLU A 141 4.19 -2.30 -16.03
N PRO A 142 5.43 -1.83 -16.28
CA PRO A 142 6.52 -1.61 -15.33
C PRO A 142 6.40 -0.22 -14.69
N ASP A 143 5.94 -0.17 -13.45
CA ASP A 143 5.71 1.07 -12.73
C ASP A 143 6.85 1.31 -11.75
N ILE A 144 7.80 2.18 -12.12
CA ILE A 144 8.90 2.61 -11.25
C ILE A 144 8.45 3.88 -10.54
N HIS A 145 8.27 3.80 -9.24
CA HIS A 145 7.78 4.93 -8.46
C HIS A 145 8.38 5.04 -7.05
N ARG A 146 8.09 6.15 -6.42
CA ARG A 146 8.32 6.42 -5.00
C ARG A 146 7.05 6.98 -4.39
N ILE A 147 6.65 6.45 -3.24
CA ILE A 147 5.57 7.01 -2.42
C ILE A 147 6.17 7.77 -1.26
N SER A 148 5.62 8.96 -0.97
CA SER A 148 6.06 9.79 0.15
C SER A 148 4.90 10.48 0.87
N ASN A 149 5.11 10.76 2.16
CA ASN A 149 4.29 11.67 2.94
C ASN A 149 5.00 13.02 3.07
N ASP A 150 4.74 13.91 2.12
CA ASP A 150 5.35 15.25 2.06
C ASP A 150 4.58 16.28 2.91
N THR A 151 3.60 15.81 3.70
CA THR A 151 2.79 16.67 4.58
C THR A 151 3.32 16.69 6.01
N ASN A 152 2.77 17.57 6.85
CA ASN A 152 3.10 17.61 8.29
C ASN A 152 2.22 16.67 9.13
N GLY A 153 1.23 16.00 8.52
CA GLY A 153 0.32 15.06 9.17
C GLY A 153 0.73 13.62 8.96
N ASN A 154 -0.05 12.72 9.54
CA ASN A 154 0.09 11.29 9.27
C ASN A 154 -0.57 10.92 7.93
N LEU A 155 -0.10 9.83 7.33
CA LEU A 155 -0.70 9.22 6.16
C LEU A 155 -0.97 7.73 6.46
N ILE A 156 -2.10 7.23 5.99
CA ILE A 156 -2.45 5.80 6.03
C ILE A 156 -2.92 5.38 4.64
N ASN A 157 -2.27 4.35 4.09
CA ASN A 157 -2.68 3.69 2.85
C ASN A 157 -3.02 2.23 3.17
N LEU A 158 -4.12 1.74 2.59
CA LEU A 158 -4.48 0.33 2.63
C LEU A 158 -4.11 -0.31 1.29
N HIS A 159 -3.08 -1.16 1.30
CA HIS A 159 -2.52 -1.82 0.12
C HIS A 159 -3.01 -3.26 0.00
N VAL A 160 -3.22 -3.70 -1.23
CA VAL A 160 -3.38 -5.12 -1.58
C VAL A 160 -2.42 -5.46 -2.71
N TYR A 161 -1.63 -6.50 -2.48
CA TYR A 161 -0.70 -7.09 -3.46
C TYR A 161 -1.19 -8.48 -3.86
N THR A 162 -1.22 -8.77 -5.15
CA THR A 162 -1.61 -10.09 -5.68
C THR A 162 -0.66 -10.53 -6.80
N PRO A 163 0.18 -11.55 -6.56
CA PRO A 163 0.51 -12.19 -5.27
C PRO A 163 1.26 -11.24 -4.31
N PRO A 164 1.65 -11.70 -3.10
CA PRO A 164 2.46 -10.91 -2.19
C PRO A 164 3.73 -10.37 -2.87
N LEU A 165 4.06 -9.12 -2.60
CA LEU A 165 5.22 -8.46 -3.19
C LEU A 165 6.52 -9.19 -2.82
N SER A 166 7.30 -9.55 -3.82
CA SER A 166 8.61 -10.19 -3.66
C SER A 166 9.51 -9.91 -4.85
N GLY A 167 10.81 -9.77 -4.61
CA GLY A 167 11.80 -9.63 -5.68
C GLY A 167 11.69 -8.34 -6.50
N PHE A 168 11.11 -7.27 -5.95
CA PHE A 168 11.00 -5.96 -6.58
C PHE A 168 12.37 -5.29 -6.78
N GLY A 169 12.50 -4.51 -7.84
CA GLY A 169 13.68 -3.70 -8.13
C GLY A 169 13.75 -2.46 -7.24
N ILE A 170 14.98 -2.03 -6.90
CA ILE A 170 15.25 -0.75 -6.28
C ILE A 170 16.20 0.02 -7.20
N TYR A 171 15.94 1.31 -7.39
CA TYR A 171 16.64 2.16 -8.36
C TYR A 171 17.27 3.36 -7.68
N GLU A 172 18.38 3.83 -8.25
CA GLU A 172 19.05 5.06 -7.84
C GLU A 172 18.55 6.23 -8.70
N ALA A 173 18.35 7.39 -8.05
CA ALA A 173 18.00 8.62 -8.77
C ALA A 173 19.18 9.13 -9.62
N ALA A 174 18.89 9.77 -10.76
CA ALA A 174 19.85 10.40 -11.64
C ALA A 174 20.45 11.66 -11.03
#